data_2a0e34b7a5e01e7501a57d47c0159c70
#
_entry.id   2a0e34b7a5e01e7501a57d47c0159c70
#
_cell.length_a   1.000
_cell.length_b   1.000
_cell.length_c   1.000
_cell.angle_alpha   90.00
_cell.angle_beta   90.00
_cell.angle_gamma   90.00
#
_symmetry.space_group_name_H-M   'P 1'
#
loop_
_entity.id
_entity.type
_entity.pdbx_description
1 polymer ?
#
loop_
_entity_poly.entity_id
_entity_poly.type
_entity_poly.pdbx_seq_one_letter_code
_entity_poly.pdbx_strand_id
1 'polypeptide(L)'
;MKVSVPISIGELIDKITILEIKHLKIKDLSKIKEVKKELKLLKSILKKNKINVKLISSNYKKLRIINSKLWNIENKKRNAEKNKLFDDKFIALARKVYLFN
;
A
#
# COMPACT_ATOMS: atom_id res chain seq x y z
N MET A 1 -12.53 -12.40 -16.64
CA MET A 1 -12.89 -11.20 -17.43
C MET A 1 -12.35 -9.96 -16.73
N LYS A 2 -11.65 -9.11 -17.47
CA LYS A 2 -11.16 -7.85 -16.93
C LYS A 2 -12.16 -6.74 -17.18
N VAL A 3 -12.50 -6.02 -16.13
CA VAL A 3 -13.40 -4.87 -16.20
C VAL A 3 -12.58 -3.61 -15.93
N SER A 4 -12.69 -2.62 -16.83
CA SER A 4 -12.05 -1.33 -16.62
C SER A 4 -12.91 -0.44 -15.73
N VAL A 5 -12.31 0.11 -14.68
CA VAL A 5 -12.98 1.02 -13.76
C VAL A 5 -12.21 2.34 -13.73
N PRO A 6 -12.90 3.49 -13.91
CA PRO A 6 -12.21 4.77 -13.81
C PRO A 6 -11.74 5.01 -12.37
N ILE A 7 -10.46 5.35 -12.24
CA ILE A 7 -9.84 5.72 -10.97
C ILE A 7 -9.07 7.02 -11.12
N SER A 8 -8.92 7.77 -10.04
CA SER A 8 -8.11 8.98 -10.05
C SER A 8 -6.62 8.64 -10.10
N ILE A 9 -5.81 9.60 -10.53
CA ILE A 9 -4.34 9.47 -10.52
C ILE A 9 -3.84 9.20 -9.09
N GLY A 10 -4.42 9.88 -8.10
CA GLY A 10 -4.07 9.67 -6.70
C GLY A 10 -4.32 8.24 -6.25
N GLU A 11 -5.45 7.65 -6.61
CA GLU A 11 -5.77 6.26 -6.31
C GLU A 11 -4.80 5.29 -6.99
N LEU A 12 -4.43 5.57 -8.23
CA LEU A 12 -3.47 4.76 -8.98
C LEU A 12 -2.09 4.76 -8.30
N ILE A 13 -1.61 5.94 -7.92
CA ILE A 13 -0.34 6.09 -7.22
C ILE A 13 -0.37 5.39 -5.86
N ASP A 14 -1.47 5.54 -5.13
CA ASP A 14 -1.65 4.87 -3.84
C ASP A 14 -1.56 3.35 -3.97
N LYS A 15 -2.24 2.77 -4.95
CA LYS A 15 -2.17 1.34 -5.24
C LYS A 15 -0.75 0.89 -5.60
N ILE A 16 -0.03 1.67 -6.40
CA ILE A 16 1.35 1.37 -6.76
C ILE A 16 2.25 1.35 -5.52
N THR A 17 2.14 2.34 -4.64
CA THR A 17 2.95 2.38 -3.42
C THR A 17 2.67 1.20 -2.49
N ILE A 18 1.41 0.81 -2.34
CA ILE A 18 1.01 -0.34 -1.53
C ILE A 18 1.60 -1.63 -2.11
N LEU A 19 1.52 -1.82 -3.42
CA LEU A 19 2.08 -3.00 -4.08
C LEU A 19 3.60 -3.06 -3.98
N GLU A 20 4.28 -1.93 -4.07
CA GLU A 20 5.73 -1.87 -3.87
C GLU A 20 6.12 -2.29 -2.45
N ILE A 21 5.38 -1.85 -1.46
CA ILE A 21 5.60 -2.24 -0.06
C ILE A 21 5.36 -3.75 0.11
N LYS A 22 4.27 -4.27 -0.44
CA LYS A 22 3.98 -5.71 -0.44
C LYS A 22 5.11 -6.52 -1.08
N HIS A 23 5.62 -6.05 -2.22
CA HIS A 23 6.72 -6.71 -2.93
C HIS A 23 7.97 -6.84 -2.04
N LEU A 24 8.26 -5.84 -1.22
CA LEU A 24 9.40 -5.85 -0.31
C LEU A 24 9.17 -6.67 0.96
N LYS A 25 7.94 -6.73 1.45
CA LYS A 25 7.62 -7.31 2.76
C LYS A 25 7.12 -8.76 2.70
N ILE A 26 6.50 -9.17 1.61
CA ILE A 26 5.93 -10.52 1.46
C ILE A 26 7.04 -11.50 1.06
N LYS A 27 7.05 -12.67 1.71
CA LYS A 27 8.03 -13.74 1.47
C LYS A 27 7.51 -14.88 0.62
N ASP A 28 6.19 -15.00 0.45
CA ASP A 28 5.57 -16.04 -0.36
C ASP A 28 5.80 -15.79 -1.84
N LEU A 29 6.51 -16.70 -2.49
CA LEU A 29 6.91 -16.56 -3.90
C LEU A 29 5.72 -16.47 -4.87
N SER A 30 4.63 -17.20 -4.60
CA SER A 30 3.44 -17.14 -5.46
C SER A 30 2.75 -15.79 -5.37
N LYS A 31 2.66 -15.22 -4.17
CA LYS A 31 2.09 -13.89 -3.94
C LYS A 31 2.97 -12.80 -4.54
N ILE A 32 4.29 -12.94 -4.44
CA ILE A 32 5.24 -12.00 -5.06
C ILE A 32 5.05 -11.95 -6.57
N LYS A 33 4.84 -13.09 -7.22
CA LYS A 33 4.57 -13.15 -8.67
C LYS A 33 3.33 -12.34 -9.04
N GLU A 34 2.25 -12.51 -8.30
CA GLU A 34 1.01 -11.76 -8.53
C GLU A 34 1.18 -10.28 -8.30
N VAL A 35 1.87 -9.90 -7.23
CA VAL A 35 2.18 -8.51 -6.90
C VAL A 35 3.01 -7.86 -8.01
N LYS A 36 4.05 -8.53 -8.49
CA LYS A 36 4.87 -8.05 -9.61
C LYS A 36 4.06 -7.82 -10.87
N LYS A 37 3.19 -8.76 -11.21
CA LYS A 37 2.34 -8.68 -12.40
C LYS A 37 1.40 -7.49 -12.33
N GLU A 38 0.74 -7.31 -11.21
CA GLU A 38 -0.18 -6.20 -10.98
C GLU A 38 0.56 -4.86 -10.97
N LEU A 39 1.71 -4.80 -10.30
CA LEU A 39 2.55 -3.60 -10.25
C LEU A 39 3.00 -3.16 -11.65
N LYS A 40 3.43 -4.12 -12.48
CA LYS A 40 3.83 -3.86 -13.86
C LYS A 40 2.67 -3.29 -14.68
N LEU A 41 1.47 -3.85 -14.50
CA LEU A 41 0.27 -3.37 -15.17
C LEU A 41 -0.07 -1.93 -14.77
N LEU A 42 -0.08 -1.63 -13.47
CA LEU A 42 -0.42 -0.30 -12.98
C LEU A 42 0.61 0.75 -13.40
N LYS A 43 1.89 0.41 -13.40
CA LYS A 43 2.96 1.30 -13.90
C LYS A 43 2.82 1.57 -15.39
N SER A 44 2.40 0.57 -16.18
CA SER A 44 2.16 0.76 -17.61
C SER A 44 0.98 1.69 -17.88
N ILE A 45 -0.06 1.64 -17.08
CA ILE A 45 -1.20 2.55 -17.17
C ILE A 45 -0.76 3.98 -16.88
N LEU A 46 0.05 4.17 -15.85
CA LEU A 46 0.61 5.49 -15.52
C LEU A 46 1.41 6.06 -16.67
N LYS A 47 2.25 5.25 -17.29
CA LYS A 47 3.10 5.62 -18.42
C LYS A 47 2.26 5.96 -19.67
N LYS A 48 1.23 5.18 -19.96
CA LYS A 48 0.33 5.40 -21.12
C LYS A 48 -0.40 6.73 -21.06
N ASN A 49 -0.75 7.20 -19.88
CA ASN A 49 -1.53 8.41 -19.70
C ASN A 49 -0.69 9.69 -19.68
N LYS A 50 0.60 9.59 -19.98
CA LYS A 50 1.54 10.74 -20.09
C LYS A 50 1.46 11.71 -18.91
N ILE A 51 1.42 11.16 -17.72
CA ILE A 51 1.25 11.94 -16.49
C ILE A 51 2.56 12.67 -16.15
N ASN A 52 2.47 13.90 -15.68
CA ASN A 52 3.62 14.72 -15.32
C ASN A 52 4.37 14.09 -14.14
N VAL A 53 5.60 13.61 -14.39
CA VAL A 53 6.43 12.90 -13.44
C VAL A 53 6.78 13.75 -12.20
N LYS A 54 6.98 15.06 -12.38
CA LYS A 54 7.31 15.95 -11.25
C LYS A 54 6.17 16.08 -10.26
N LEU A 55 4.95 16.21 -10.76
CA LEU A 55 3.75 16.29 -9.92
C LEU A 55 3.51 14.99 -9.18
N ILE A 56 3.73 13.87 -9.85
CA ILE A 56 3.56 12.53 -9.28
C ILE A 56 4.62 12.25 -8.22
N SER A 57 5.87 12.64 -8.46
CA SER A 57 7.00 12.32 -7.58
C SER A 57 6.79 12.79 -6.13
N SER A 58 6.29 14.01 -5.94
CA SER A 58 6.01 14.54 -4.61
C SER A 58 4.92 13.75 -3.89
N ASN A 59 3.80 13.49 -4.57
CA ASN A 59 2.68 12.74 -4.02
C ASN A 59 3.05 11.27 -3.77
N TYR A 60 3.82 10.68 -4.68
CA TYR A 60 4.33 9.32 -4.53
C TYR A 60 5.14 9.17 -3.25
N LYS A 61 6.09 10.06 -3.00
CA LYS A 61 6.94 10.01 -1.80
C LYS A 61 6.13 10.10 -0.52
N LYS A 62 5.18 11.03 -0.47
CA LYS A 62 4.29 11.21 0.69
C LYS A 62 3.45 9.95 0.95
N LEU A 63 2.82 9.42 -0.08
CA LEU A 63 2.00 8.21 0.01
C LEU A 63 2.82 7.01 0.43
N ARG A 64 4.02 6.86 -0.11
CA ARG A 64 4.89 5.74 0.25
C ARG A 64 5.28 5.77 1.72
N ILE A 65 5.58 6.93 2.27
CA ILE A 65 5.88 7.08 3.69
C ILE A 65 4.67 6.71 4.55
N ILE A 66 3.51 7.25 4.21
CA ILE A 66 2.26 7.00 4.95
C ILE A 66 1.90 5.51 4.89
N ASN A 67 1.92 4.92 3.71
CA ASN A 67 1.56 3.52 3.52
C ASN A 67 2.55 2.56 4.19
N SER A 68 3.83 2.92 4.24
CA SER A 68 4.82 2.13 4.99
C SER A 68 4.55 2.16 6.49
N LYS A 69 4.16 3.31 7.03
CA LYS A 69 3.76 3.44 8.44
C LYS A 69 2.51 2.62 8.73
N LEU A 70 1.50 2.70 7.86
CA LEU A 70 0.27 1.92 7.98
C LEU A 70 0.55 0.41 7.94
N TRP A 71 1.41 -0.03 7.03
CA TRP A 71 1.80 -1.44 6.94
C TRP A 71 2.40 -1.93 8.27
N ASN A 72 3.33 -1.17 8.84
CA ASN A 72 3.98 -1.54 10.10
C ASN A 72 3.00 -1.54 11.28
N ILE A 73 2.11 -0.56 11.34
CA ILE A 73 1.08 -0.47 12.39
C ILE A 73 0.10 -1.63 12.28
N GLU A 74 -0.36 -1.95 11.08
CA GLU A 74 -1.28 -3.07 10.84
C GLU A 74 -0.65 -4.41 11.21
N ASN A 75 0.64 -4.61 10.90
CA ASN A 75 1.37 -5.81 11.31
C ASN A 75 1.48 -5.94 12.82
N LYS A 76 1.81 -4.86 13.52
CA LYS A 76 1.87 -4.85 14.98
C LYS A 76 0.50 -5.14 15.60
N LYS A 77 -0.54 -4.56 15.04
CA LYS A 77 -1.92 -4.80 15.47
C LYS A 77 -2.31 -6.27 15.30
N ARG A 78 -2.01 -6.88 14.13
CA ARG A 78 -2.27 -8.29 13.88
C ARG A 78 -1.49 -9.21 14.82
N ASN A 79 -0.23 -8.89 15.09
CA ASN A 79 0.59 -9.65 16.04
C ASN A 79 0.04 -9.56 17.46
N ALA A 80 -0.42 -8.38 17.87
CA ALA A 80 -1.06 -8.21 19.17
C ALA A 80 -2.35 -9.05 19.29
N GLU A 81 -3.19 -9.06 18.26
CA GLU A 81 -4.40 -9.90 18.21
C GLU A 81 -4.05 -11.39 18.25
N LYS A 82 -3.08 -11.80 17.44
CA LYS A 82 -2.62 -13.20 17.39
C LYS A 82 -2.12 -13.69 18.75
N ASN A 83 -1.47 -12.83 19.51
CA ASN A 83 -0.96 -13.12 20.83
C ASN A 83 -2.01 -12.90 21.94
N LYS A 84 -3.24 -12.52 21.57
CA LYS A 84 -4.34 -12.20 22.49
C LYS A 84 -3.99 -11.07 23.45
N LEU A 85 -3.20 -10.11 22.98
CA LEU A 85 -2.80 -8.95 23.77
C LEU A 85 -3.80 -7.81 23.55
N PHE A 86 -4.91 -7.84 24.27
CA PHE A 86 -5.93 -6.77 24.26
C PHE A 86 -5.67 -5.80 25.40
N ASP A 87 -4.52 -5.13 25.36
CA ASP A 87 -4.07 -4.18 26.36
C ASP A 87 -4.05 -2.74 25.78
N ASP A 88 -3.51 -1.81 26.56
CA ASP A 88 -3.40 -0.40 26.14
C ASP A 88 -2.58 -0.22 24.87
N LYS A 89 -1.60 -1.08 24.62
CA LYS A 89 -0.79 -1.06 23.40
C LYS A 89 -1.63 -1.37 22.17
N PHE A 90 -2.51 -2.36 22.27
CA PHE A 90 -3.43 -2.71 21.18
C PHE A 90 -4.36 -1.53 20.85
N ILE A 91 -4.91 -0.90 21.87
CA ILE A 91 -5.77 0.27 21.71
C ILE A 91 -5.02 1.42 21.06
N ALA A 92 -3.79 1.69 21.51
CA ALA A 92 -2.94 2.73 20.92
C ALA A 92 -2.63 2.49 19.46
N LEU A 93 -2.33 1.23 19.06
CA LEU A 93 -2.10 0.85 17.67
C LEU A 93 -3.35 1.04 16.81
N ALA A 94 -4.51 0.66 17.32
CA ALA A 94 -5.78 0.85 16.62
C ALA A 94 -6.07 2.33 16.37
N ARG A 95 -5.78 3.20 17.33
CA ARG A 95 -5.91 4.66 17.18
C ARG A 95 -4.96 5.21 16.11
N LYS A 96 -3.72 4.74 16.05
CA LYS A 96 -2.74 5.17 15.03
C LYS A 96 -3.21 4.81 13.63
N VAL A 97 -3.74 3.61 13.43
CA VAL A 97 -4.31 3.20 12.14
C VAL A 97 -5.44 4.13 11.73
N TYR A 98 -6.32 4.47 12.65
CA TYR A 98 -7.42 5.40 12.41
C TYR A 98 -6.94 6.79 11.99
N LEU A 99 -5.88 7.31 12.64
CA LEU A 99 -5.33 8.63 12.34
C LEU A 99 -4.66 8.71 10.96
N PHE A 100 -4.08 7.60 10.47
CA PHE A 100 -3.41 7.55 9.16
C PHE A 100 -4.34 7.21 8.00
N ASN A 101 -5.50 6.72 8.26
CA ASN A 101 -6.51 6.49 7.24
C ASN A 101 -7.28 7.76 6.92
#